data_835791ceab2acd6fc5fc0ae86eb42f31
#
_entry.id   835791ceab2acd6fc5fc0ae86eb42f31
#
_cell.length_a   1.000
_cell.length_b   1.000
_cell.length_c   1.000
_cell.angle_alpha   90.00
_cell.angle_beta   90.00
_cell.angle_gamma   90.00
#
_symmetry.space_group_name_H-M   'P 1'
#
loop_
_entity.id
_entity.type
_entity.pdbx_description
1 polymer ?
#
loop_
_entity_poly.entity_id
_entity_poly.type
_entity_poly.pdbx_seq_one_letter_code
_entity_poly.pdbx_strand_id
1 'polypeptide(L)'
;MYYYGARYYEPRLTLWISVDSKQEEYYEHSTYCFSGNNPIKYIDFNGKEWKDLDGQVINDTKNVKKFIFYSEDFKEQAKVQYEDGIKKYGEGSVAMSQTSTTEKFTEDWGNMNGKEISEVLIMTHGKNQSILVGDGQQFTATGNGKTNISYGPAPNIQDLPQPRGNIDKAMLYMYSCHSADMNPYAHGEGDHQQGPLVGTKHPIAYVMAQKFKFYGVRGTAESVNYHSFWTDFTLPTSKDSMRPYPANGGKWKVFYNPNNPLRRERNGKR
;
A
#
# COMPACT_ATOMS: atom_id res chain seq x y z
N MET A 1 -12.62 -25.03 28.20
CA MET A 1 -11.31 -24.36 28.07
C MET A 1 -10.53 -24.99 26.95
N TYR A 2 -9.99 -24.17 26.02
CA TYR A 2 -9.21 -24.63 24.87
C TYR A 2 -7.79 -24.02 24.93
N TYR A 3 -6.79 -24.85 24.63
CA TYR A 3 -5.39 -24.41 24.59
C TYR A 3 -4.99 -24.04 23.18
N TYR A 4 -4.48 -22.79 22.99
CA TYR A 4 -4.09 -22.22 21.70
C TYR A 4 -2.55 -22.06 21.54
N GLY A 5 -1.76 -22.72 22.37
CA GLY A 5 -0.30 -22.64 22.33
C GLY A 5 0.26 -21.71 23.40
N ALA A 6 -0.10 -20.44 23.42
CA ALA A 6 0.37 -19.48 24.43
C ALA A 6 -0.64 -19.24 25.55
N ARG A 7 -1.93 -19.32 25.26
CA ARG A 7 -3.00 -19.00 26.22
C ARG A 7 -4.11 -20.02 26.20
N TYR A 8 -4.88 -20.06 27.30
CA TYR A 8 -6.12 -20.83 27.39
C TYR A 8 -7.33 -19.92 27.16
N TYR A 9 -8.21 -20.33 26.27
CA TYR A 9 -9.46 -19.66 25.96
C TYR A 9 -10.62 -20.31 26.68
N GLU A 10 -11.46 -19.54 27.38
CA GLU A 10 -12.68 -20.00 28.02
C GLU A 10 -13.92 -19.53 27.24
N PRO A 11 -14.55 -20.41 26.45
CA PRO A 11 -15.69 -20.04 25.60
C PRO A 11 -16.88 -19.45 26.32
N ARG A 12 -17.10 -19.88 27.60
CA ARG A 12 -18.24 -19.40 28.41
C ARG A 12 -18.07 -17.91 28.77
N LEU A 13 -16.84 -17.45 28.90
CA LEU A 13 -16.51 -16.07 29.21
C LEU A 13 -16.15 -15.27 27.95
N THR A 14 -15.94 -15.93 26.82
CA THR A 14 -15.42 -15.34 25.57
C THR A 14 -14.09 -14.60 25.76
N LEU A 15 -13.28 -15.05 26.72
CA LEU A 15 -12.04 -14.41 27.13
C LEU A 15 -10.87 -15.40 27.21
N TRP A 16 -9.66 -14.85 27.09
CA TRP A 16 -8.44 -15.53 27.49
C TRP A 16 -8.35 -15.58 29.02
N ILE A 17 -7.81 -16.68 29.57
CA ILE A 17 -7.64 -16.83 31.03
C ILE A 17 -6.36 -16.15 31.53
N SER A 18 -5.42 -15.87 30.63
CA SER A 18 -4.18 -15.17 30.97
C SER A 18 -3.99 -13.92 30.11
N VAL A 19 -3.16 -13.02 30.62
CA VAL A 19 -2.75 -11.78 29.96
C VAL A 19 -2.04 -12.09 28.64
N ASP A 20 -2.23 -11.27 27.64
CA ASP A 20 -1.49 -11.33 26.38
C ASP A 20 -0.04 -10.98 26.60
N SER A 21 0.89 -11.82 26.16
CA SER A 21 2.32 -11.50 26.18
C SER A 21 2.70 -10.36 25.26
N LYS A 22 1.82 -10.01 24.31
CA LYS A 22 1.94 -8.89 23.37
C LYS A 22 0.96 -7.75 23.69
N GLN A 23 0.48 -7.64 24.92
CA GLN A 23 -0.49 -6.59 25.32
C GLN A 23 -0.04 -5.18 24.99
N GLU A 24 1.27 -4.93 24.98
CA GLU A 24 1.82 -3.61 24.63
C GLU A 24 1.62 -3.25 23.16
N GLU A 25 1.41 -4.25 22.30
CA GLU A 25 1.07 -4.06 20.88
C GLU A 25 -0.42 -3.75 20.69
N TYR A 26 -1.29 -4.12 21.66
CA TYR A 26 -2.76 -4.04 21.58
C TYR A 26 -3.38 -3.24 22.73
N TYR A 27 -2.74 -2.21 23.22
CA TYR A 27 -3.12 -1.50 24.44
C TYR A 27 -4.53 -0.82 24.43
N GLU A 28 -5.19 -0.70 23.28
CA GLU A 28 -6.60 -0.26 23.20
C GLU A 28 -7.60 -1.39 23.47
N HIS A 29 -7.14 -2.62 23.49
CA HIS A 29 -7.95 -3.79 23.76
C HIS A 29 -7.65 -4.34 25.15
N SER A 30 -8.66 -4.97 25.74
CA SER A 30 -8.42 -5.72 26.98
C SER A 30 -7.39 -6.82 26.72
N THR A 31 -6.44 -6.99 27.63
CA THR A 31 -5.41 -8.04 27.57
C THR A 31 -5.99 -9.45 27.57
N TYR A 32 -7.27 -9.58 27.87
CA TYR A 32 -8.03 -10.83 27.91
C TYR A 32 -8.98 -11.00 26.71
N CYS A 33 -9.06 -10.02 25.79
CA CYS A 33 -10.01 -10.12 24.70
C CYS A 33 -9.58 -11.17 23.66
N PHE A 34 -10.54 -11.99 23.23
CA PHE A 34 -10.34 -12.97 22.17
C PHE A 34 -10.57 -12.31 20.81
N SER A 35 -9.61 -12.48 19.89
CA SER A 35 -9.69 -11.98 18.50
C SER A 35 -10.20 -10.53 18.40
N GLY A 36 -9.72 -9.62 19.25
CA GLY A 36 -10.13 -8.23 19.25
C GLY A 36 -11.62 -7.99 19.44
N ASN A 37 -12.34 -8.90 20.09
CA ASN A 37 -13.80 -8.94 20.20
C ASN A 37 -14.53 -9.05 18.83
N ASN A 38 -13.85 -9.48 17.80
CA ASN A 38 -14.43 -9.68 16.46
C ASN A 38 -13.96 -11.02 15.84
N PRO A 39 -14.41 -12.17 16.39
CA PRO A 39 -13.99 -13.49 15.93
C PRO A 39 -14.51 -13.89 14.55
N ILE A 40 -15.39 -13.09 13.94
CA ILE A 40 -15.83 -13.27 12.55
C ILE A 40 -14.75 -12.72 11.58
N LYS A 41 -14.04 -11.68 11.99
CA LYS A 41 -13.04 -10.99 11.16
C LYS A 41 -11.62 -11.44 11.48
N TYR A 42 -11.36 -11.82 12.73
CA TYR A 42 -10.02 -12.12 13.23
C TYR A 42 -9.95 -13.49 13.85
N ILE A 43 -8.84 -14.17 13.59
CA ILE A 43 -8.56 -15.50 14.15
C ILE A 43 -7.24 -15.42 14.92
N ASP A 44 -7.22 -15.92 16.14
CA ASP A 44 -6.02 -16.08 16.95
C ASP A 44 -5.66 -17.56 17.04
N PHE A 45 -4.70 -18.02 16.22
CA PHE A 45 -4.33 -19.42 16.16
C PHE A 45 -3.36 -19.87 17.25
N ASN A 46 -2.59 -18.94 17.79
CA ASN A 46 -1.47 -19.25 18.67
C ASN A 46 -1.60 -18.61 20.05
N GLY A 47 -2.68 -17.91 20.32
CA GLY A 47 -2.92 -17.19 21.56
C GLY A 47 -2.00 -15.99 21.77
N LYS A 48 -1.44 -15.40 20.70
CA LYS A 48 -0.52 -14.25 20.73
C LYS A 48 -0.84 -13.19 19.71
N GLU A 49 -1.36 -13.57 18.54
CA GLU A 49 -1.48 -12.69 17.38
C GLU A 49 -2.81 -12.93 16.68
N TRP A 50 -3.48 -11.85 16.37
CA TRP A 50 -4.67 -11.93 15.55
C TRP A 50 -4.30 -11.90 14.08
N LYS A 51 -4.95 -12.76 13.29
CA LYS A 51 -4.84 -12.78 11.84
C LYS A 51 -6.19 -12.52 11.23
N ASP A 52 -6.22 -11.89 10.07
CA ASP A 52 -7.43 -11.83 9.26
C ASP A 52 -7.72 -13.18 8.59
N LEU A 53 -8.81 -13.25 7.86
CA LEU A 53 -9.22 -14.47 7.13
C LEU A 53 -8.21 -14.87 6.04
N ASP A 54 -7.37 -13.93 5.59
CA ASP A 54 -6.29 -14.17 4.62
C ASP A 54 -4.99 -14.62 5.31
N GLY A 55 -5.00 -14.75 6.63
CA GLY A 55 -3.86 -15.21 7.43
C GLY A 55 -2.82 -14.13 7.73
N GLN A 56 -3.12 -12.86 7.43
CA GLN A 56 -2.23 -11.75 7.74
C GLN A 56 -2.34 -11.39 9.22
N VAL A 57 -1.20 -11.20 9.86
CA VAL A 57 -1.15 -10.76 11.26
C VAL A 57 -1.71 -9.35 11.35
N ILE A 58 -2.78 -9.20 12.15
CA ILE A 58 -3.30 -7.89 12.50
C ILE A 58 -2.51 -7.38 13.68
N ASN A 59 -1.46 -6.69 13.37
CA ASN A 59 -0.78 -5.88 14.35
C ASN A 59 -1.67 -4.68 14.70
N ASP A 60 -1.61 -4.22 15.94
CA ASP A 60 -2.04 -2.85 16.23
C ASP A 60 -1.21 -1.95 15.32
N THR A 61 -1.85 -1.45 14.26
CA THR A 61 -1.18 -0.68 13.19
C THR A 61 -0.57 0.63 13.67
N LYS A 62 -0.67 0.95 14.96
CA LYS A 62 -0.09 2.18 15.54
C LYS A 62 1.43 2.23 15.45
N ASN A 63 2.10 1.09 15.42
CA ASN A 63 3.54 1.01 15.27
C ASN A 63 3.99 0.76 13.82
N VAL A 64 3.05 0.60 12.89
CA VAL A 64 3.39 0.38 11.49
C VAL A 64 4.04 1.62 10.91
N LYS A 65 5.24 1.43 10.37
CA LYS A 65 6.06 2.45 9.69
C LYS A 65 5.97 2.35 8.18
N LYS A 66 5.65 1.16 7.67
CA LYS A 66 5.61 0.88 6.23
C LYS A 66 4.35 0.10 5.87
N PHE A 67 3.59 0.62 4.91
CA PHE A 67 2.44 -0.05 4.30
C PHE A 67 2.75 -0.44 2.86
N ILE A 68 2.36 -1.64 2.44
CA ILE A 68 2.59 -2.17 1.10
C ILE A 68 1.26 -2.65 0.54
N PHE A 69 0.78 -1.97 -0.51
CA PHE A 69 -0.36 -2.38 -1.31
C PHE A 69 0.16 -3.01 -2.61
N TYR A 70 -0.30 -4.21 -2.92
CA TYR A 70 0.19 -4.93 -4.10
C TYR A 70 -0.92 -5.72 -4.80
N SER A 71 -0.88 -5.79 -6.13
CA SER A 71 -1.68 -6.75 -6.88
C SER A 71 -0.98 -8.11 -6.92
N GLU A 72 -1.72 -9.18 -7.19
CA GLU A 72 -1.21 -10.57 -7.14
C GLU A 72 0.07 -10.75 -7.96
N ASP A 73 0.18 -10.10 -9.12
CA ASP A 73 1.36 -10.17 -10.00
C ASP A 73 2.66 -9.69 -9.33
N PHE A 74 2.56 -8.88 -8.28
CA PHE A 74 3.70 -8.30 -7.56
C PHE A 74 3.91 -8.90 -6.17
N LYS A 75 3.30 -10.03 -5.87
CA LYS A 75 3.35 -10.67 -4.55
C LYS A 75 4.78 -10.98 -4.07
N GLU A 76 5.61 -11.54 -4.93
CA GLU A 76 6.98 -11.90 -4.56
C GLU A 76 7.85 -10.65 -4.34
N GLN A 77 7.67 -9.62 -5.17
CA GLN A 77 8.35 -8.34 -5.01
C GLN A 77 7.89 -7.63 -3.71
N ALA A 78 6.60 -7.72 -3.40
CA ALA A 78 6.04 -7.17 -2.16
C ALA A 78 6.61 -7.86 -0.92
N LYS A 79 6.81 -9.19 -0.96
CA LYS A 79 7.49 -9.93 0.13
C LYS A 79 8.92 -9.43 0.38
N VAL A 80 9.68 -9.18 -0.67
CA VAL A 80 11.03 -8.61 -0.54
C VAL A 80 10.97 -7.23 0.12
N GLN A 81 10.02 -6.39 -0.29
CA GLN A 81 9.81 -5.08 0.32
C GLN A 81 9.36 -5.16 1.77
N TYR A 82 8.59 -6.19 2.12
CA TYR A 82 8.18 -6.48 3.50
C TYR A 82 9.40 -6.85 4.35
N GLU A 83 10.20 -7.82 3.91
CA GLU A 83 11.40 -8.26 4.63
C GLU A 83 12.41 -7.13 4.82
N ASP A 84 12.62 -6.30 3.79
CA ASP A 84 13.49 -5.12 3.89
C ASP A 84 12.92 -4.08 4.88
N GLY A 85 11.61 -3.95 4.93
CA GLY A 85 10.94 -3.11 5.92
C GLY A 85 11.13 -3.62 7.34
N ILE A 86 10.96 -4.93 7.58
CA ILE A 86 11.22 -5.56 8.89
C ILE A 86 12.67 -5.33 9.33
N LYS A 87 13.64 -5.51 8.43
CA LYS A 87 15.04 -5.24 8.74
C LYS A 87 15.30 -3.78 9.12
N LYS A 88 14.59 -2.86 8.48
CA LYS A 88 14.78 -1.41 8.69
C LYS A 88 14.07 -0.88 9.93
N TYR A 89 12.86 -1.35 10.20
CA TYR A 89 11.96 -0.78 11.20
C TYR A 89 11.64 -1.72 12.37
N GLY A 90 12.01 -3.01 12.27
CA GLY A 90 11.72 -4.05 13.25
C GLY A 90 10.46 -4.85 12.93
N GLU A 91 10.27 -5.95 13.64
CA GLU A 91 9.08 -6.79 13.53
C GLU A 91 7.83 -6.00 13.95
N GLY A 92 6.68 -6.31 13.31
CA GLY A 92 5.41 -5.63 13.57
C GLY A 92 5.31 -4.22 12.99
N SER A 93 6.36 -3.72 12.33
CA SER A 93 6.39 -2.35 11.77
C SER A 93 5.98 -2.26 10.31
N VAL A 94 5.69 -3.37 9.66
CA VAL A 94 5.31 -3.43 8.24
C VAL A 94 3.97 -4.14 8.10
N ALA A 95 3.07 -3.55 7.35
CA ALA A 95 1.80 -4.16 6.95
C ALA A 95 1.76 -4.33 5.43
N MET A 96 1.19 -5.45 4.98
CA MET A 96 0.94 -5.73 3.57
C MET A 96 -0.55 -5.92 3.34
N SER A 97 -1.04 -5.41 2.21
CA SER A 97 -2.40 -5.66 1.74
C SER A 97 -2.38 -6.00 0.26
N GLN A 98 -2.94 -7.17 -0.07
CA GLN A 98 -3.21 -7.53 -1.45
C GLN A 98 -4.43 -6.78 -1.95
N THR A 99 -4.24 -5.99 -3.00
CA THR A 99 -5.32 -5.26 -3.66
C THR A 99 -6.01 -6.20 -4.65
N SER A 100 -7.28 -6.51 -4.42
CA SER A 100 -8.08 -7.33 -5.33
C SER A 100 -9.20 -6.53 -5.98
N THR A 101 -9.80 -5.61 -5.24
CA THR A 101 -10.87 -4.73 -5.72
C THR A 101 -10.65 -3.29 -5.28
N THR A 102 -11.37 -2.36 -5.91
CA THR A 102 -11.34 -0.93 -5.53
C THR A 102 -11.90 -0.70 -4.13
N GLU A 103 -12.89 -1.49 -3.72
CA GLU A 103 -13.50 -1.42 -2.39
C GLU A 103 -12.49 -1.86 -1.32
N LYS A 104 -11.84 -3.02 -1.52
CA LYS A 104 -10.82 -3.50 -0.59
C LYS A 104 -9.65 -2.52 -0.48
N PHE A 105 -9.15 -2.02 -1.61
CA PHE A 105 -8.09 -1.02 -1.58
C PHE A 105 -8.52 0.23 -0.79
N THR A 106 -9.75 0.71 -1.01
CA THR A 106 -10.29 1.90 -0.32
C THR A 106 -10.38 1.67 1.19
N GLU A 107 -10.86 0.49 1.61
CA GLU A 107 -10.95 0.12 3.03
C GLU A 107 -9.55 0.07 3.66
N ASP A 108 -8.63 -0.68 3.07
CA ASP A 108 -7.29 -0.87 3.60
C ASP A 108 -6.47 0.42 3.61
N TRP A 109 -6.65 1.26 2.57
CA TRP A 109 -6.05 2.58 2.50
C TRP A 109 -6.53 3.48 3.64
N GLY A 110 -7.85 3.53 3.88
CA GLY A 110 -8.43 4.30 4.99
C GLY A 110 -8.01 3.79 6.36
N ASN A 111 -7.76 2.49 6.47
CA ASN A 111 -7.37 1.82 7.70
C ASN A 111 -5.86 1.91 8.01
N MET A 112 -5.04 2.51 7.14
CA MET A 112 -3.65 2.81 7.51
C MET A 112 -3.60 3.65 8.78
N ASN A 113 -3.13 3.08 9.90
CA ASN A 113 -3.20 3.69 11.22
C ASN A 113 -1.85 3.64 11.97
N GLY A 114 -0.80 4.20 11.39
CA GLY A 114 0.50 4.33 12.07
C GLY A 114 0.66 5.70 12.73
N LYS A 115 1.23 5.76 13.94
CA LYS A 115 1.56 7.04 14.60
C LYS A 115 2.51 7.91 13.77
N GLU A 116 3.47 7.27 13.13
CA GLU A 116 4.44 7.89 12.23
C GLU A 116 4.74 6.94 11.08
N ILE A 117 3.91 6.99 10.06
CA ILE A 117 4.16 6.25 8.83
C ILE A 117 5.33 6.91 8.10
N SER A 118 6.30 6.10 7.67
CA SER A 118 7.48 6.55 6.95
C SER A 118 7.43 6.24 5.47
N GLU A 119 6.83 5.11 5.11
CA GLU A 119 6.75 4.63 3.75
C GLU A 119 5.38 4.03 3.45
N VAL A 120 4.86 4.34 2.27
CA VAL A 120 3.70 3.67 1.67
C VAL A 120 4.09 3.26 0.26
N LEU A 121 3.88 2.01 -0.10
CA LEU A 121 4.18 1.47 -1.41
C LEU A 121 2.88 1.04 -2.10
N ILE A 122 2.73 1.39 -3.38
CA ILE A 122 1.70 0.85 -4.26
C ILE A 122 2.44 0.10 -5.39
N MET A 123 2.27 -1.22 -5.43
CA MET A 123 2.94 -2.13 -6.36
C MET A 123 1.89 -2.81 -7.22
N THR A 124 1.49 -2.13 -8.29
CA THR A 124 0.42 -2.55 -9.18
C THR A 124 0.76 -2.20 -10.62
N HIS A 125 0.10 -2.81 -11.57
CA HIS A 125 0.12 -2.27 -12.93
C HIS A 125 -0.49 -0.88 -12.97
N GLY A 126 -0.11 -0.07 -13.95
CA GLY A 126 -0.63 1.28 -14.07
C GLY A 126 -0.30 1.93 -15.40
N LYS A 127 -0.90 3.09 -15.57
CA LYS A 127 -0.67 4.04 -16.66
C LYS A 127 -0.49 5.43 -16.04
N ASN A 128 -0.23 6.43 -16.86
CA ASN A 128 -0.02 7.78 -16.36
C ASN A 128 -1.17 8.34 -15.50
N GLN A 129 -2.41 7.95 -15.77
CA GLN A 129 -3.62 8.44 -15.07
C GLN A 129 -4.41 7.33 -14.36
N SER A 130 -3.87 6.12 -14.24
CA SER A 130 -4.56 5.03 -13.55
C SER A 130 -3.61 4.06 -12.88
N ILE A 131 -4.11 3.39 -11.84
CA ILE A 131 -3.52 2.20 -11.23
C ILE A 131 -4.54 1.07 -11.25
N LEU A 132 -4.08 -0.14 -11.56
CA LEU A 132 -4.90 -1.35 -11.56
C LEU A 132 -4.76 -2.02 -10.19
N VAL A 133 -5.89 -2.36 -9.57
CA VAL A 133 -5.90 -2.93 -8.21
C VAL A 133 -6.27 -4.41 -8.17
N GLY A 134 -6.39 -5.06 -9.31
CA GLY A 134 -6.76 -6.48 -9.46
C GLY A 134 -8.12 -6.63 -10.14
N ASP A 135 -8.42 -7.84 -10.62
CA ASP A 135 -9.68 -8.23 -11.29
C ASP A 135 -10.17 -7.25 -12.39
N GLY A 136 -9.21 -6.60 -13.07
CA GLY A 136 -9.52 -5.60 -14.09
C GLY A 136 -10.03 -4.26 -13.53
N GLN A 137 -10.13 -4.08 -12.23
CA GLN A 137 -10.54 -2.83 -11.60
C GLN A 137 -9.38 -1.83 -11.50
N GLN A 138 -9.71 -0.55 -11.55
CA GLN A 138 -8.71 0.51 -11.49
C GLN A 138 -9.21 1.76 -10.81
N PHE A 139 -8.31 2.53 -10.23
CA PHE A 139 -8.54 3.93 -9.91
C PHE A 139 -7.99 4.83 -11.03
N THR A 140 -8.67 5.94 -11.26
CA THR A 140 -8.23 6.96 -12.22
C THR A 140 -7.97 8.29 -11.54
N ALA A 141 -7.15 9.13 -12.15
CA ALA A 141 -6.88 10.47 -11.64
C ALA A 141 -8.07 11.43 -11.78
N THR A 142 -9.10 11.10 -12.58
CA THR A 142 -10.22 12.00 -12.92
C THR A 142 -11.59 11.50 -12.53
N GLY A 143 -11.75 10.23 -12.20
CA GLY A 143 -13.03 9.62 -11.82
C GLY A 143 -14.12 9.53 -12.90
N ASN A 144 -13.98 10.22 -14.03
CA ASN A 144 -14.96 10.25 -15.12
C ASN A 144 -14.51 9.45 -16.35
N GLY A 145 -13.51 8.58 -16.15
CA GLY A 145 -13.02 7.76 -17.23
C GLY A 145 -14.10 6.77 -17.69
N LYS A 146 -14.79 7.08 -18.78
CA LYS A 146 -15.26 6.03 -19.68
C LYS A 146 -14.00 5.36 -20.21
N THR A 147 -13.43 4.52 -19.36
CA THR A 147 -12.36 3.62 -19.78
C THR A 147 -12.94 2.72 -20.84
N ASN A 148 -12.21 2.53 -21.93
CA ASN A 148 -12.63 1.63 -22.98
C ASN A 148 -13.14 0.32 -22.38
N ILE A 149 -14.38 0.09 -22.54
CA ILE A 149 -15.21 -1.12 -22.76
C ILE A 149 -14.89 -2.39 -21.94
N SER A 150 -13.70 -2.58 -21.39
CA SER A 150 -13.31 -3.82 -20.70
C SER A 150 -13.21 -3.73 -19.18
N TYR A 151 -13.19 -2.55 -18.62
CA TYR A 151 -13.09 -2.34 -17.18
C TYR A 151 -14.28 -1.52 -16.72
N GLY A 152 -14.97 -2.00 -15.70
CA GLY A 152 -16.13 -1.33 -15.10
C GLY A 152 -15.88 0.13 -14.70
N PRO A 153 -16.83 0.78 -14.03
CA PRO A 153 -16.65 2.15 -13.59
C PRO A 153 -15.40 2.30 -12.75
N ALA A 154 -14.53 3.22 -13.15
CA ALA A 154 -13.28 3.48 -12.46
C ALA A 154 -13.46 4.65 -11.48
N PRO A 155 -13.43 4.42 -10.15
CA PRO A 155 -13.50 5.48 -9.17
C PRO A 155 -12.32 6.44 -9.29
N ASN A 156 -12.53 7.67 -8.82
CA ASN A 156 -11.49 8.67 -8.77
C ASN A 156 -10.56 8.37 -7.57
N ILE A 157 -9.26 8.37 -7.80
CA ILE A 157 -8.27 8.23 -6.72
C ILE A 157 -8.41 9.34 -5.66
N GLN A 158 -8.97 10.48 -6.03
CA GLN A 158 -9.25 11.58 -5.10
C GLN A 158 -10.38 11.29 -4.12
N ASP A 159 -11.24 10.29 -4.41
CA ASP A 159 -12.34 9.89 -3.52
C ASP A 159 -11.87 8.96 -2.38
N LEU A 160 -10.63 8.49 -2.45
CA LEU A 160 -10.04 7.74 -1.33
C LEU A 160 -10.11 8.54 -0.03
N PRO A 161 -10.44 7.89 1.10
CA PRO A 161 -10.45 8.54 2.40
C PRO A 161 -9.04 9.01 2.80
N GLN A 162 -8.97 9.97 3.71
CA GLN A 162 -7.69 10.25 4.36
C GLN A 162 -7.30 9.07 5.24
N PRO A 163 -6.04 8.59 5.18
CA PRO A 163 -5.54 7.59 6.11
C PRO A 163 -5.73 8.03 7.57
N ARG A 164 -6.07 7.09 8.46
CA ARG A 164 -6.21 7.37 9.90
C ARG A 164 -4.89 7.71 10.57
N GLY A 165 -3.79 7.17 10.03
CA GLY A 165 -2.43 7.38 10.56
C GLY A 165 -1.79 8.68 10.10
N ASN A 166 -0.70 9.03 10.75
CA ASN A 166 0.09 10.21 10.40
C ASN A 166 1.03 9.91 9.23
N ILE A 167 0.74 10.51 8.09
CA ILE A 167 1.51 10.38 6.83
C ILE A 167 2.34 11.62 6.49
N ASP A 168 2.41 12.62 7.35
CA ASP A 168 3.08 13.90 7.04
C ASP A 168 4.58 13.74 6.76
N LYS A 169 5.21 12.73 7.35
CA LYS A 169 6.61 12.35 7.11
C LYS A 169 6.77 11.27 6.04
N ALA A 170 5.68 10.64 5.61
CA ALA A 170 5.73 9.48 4.74
C ALA A 170 6.06 9.84 3.30
N MET A 171 6.88 9.00 2.67
CA MET A 171 7.01 8.94 1.22
C MET A 171 6.03 7.89 0.66
N LEU A 172 5.24 8.29 -0.33
CA LEU A 172 4.48 7.34 -1.14
C LEU A 172 5.31 6.95 -2.37
N TYR A 173 5.54 5.67 -2.55
CA TYR A 173 6.24 5.09 -3.70
C TYR A 173 5.22 4.41 -4.60
N MET A 174 5.00 4.96 -5.79
CA MET A 174 4.15 4.38 -6.81
C MET A 174 5.01 3.55 -7.77
N TYR A 175 5.10 2.27 -7.51
CA TYR A 175 5.76 1.28 -8.37
C TYR A 175 4.79 0.76 -9.44
N SER A 176 4.15 1.70 -10.12
CA SER A 176 3.23 1.49 -11.24
C SER A 176 3.78 2.20 -12.47
N CYS A 177 3.70 1.55 -13.62
CA CYS A 177 4.23 2.10 -14.87
C CYS A 177 3.64 3.48 -15.17
N HIS A 178 4.46 4.39 -15.66
CA HIS A 178 4.08 5.72 -16.13
C HIS A 178 3.36 6.62 -15.09
N SER A 179 3.38 6.26 -13.82
CA SER A 179 2.63 6.96 -12.76
C SER A 179 3.01 8.43 -12.57
N ALA A 180 4.17 8.85 -13.06
CA ALA A 180 4.65 10.23 -13.04
C ALA A 180 4.87 10.84 -14.43
N ASP A 181 4.31 10.26 -15.48
CA ASP A 181 4.42 10.78 -16.84
C ASP A 181 3.50 11.98 -17.02
N MET A 182 4.10 13.14 -17.30
CA MET A 182 3.39 14.40 -17.55
C MET A 182 2.85 14.52 -18.98
N ASN A 183 3.23 13.58 -19.87
CA ASN A 183 2.75 13.58 -21.24
C ASN A 183 1.67 12.51 -21.45
N PRO A 184 0.39 12.87 -21.45
CA PRO A 184 -0.71 11.90 -21.62
C PRO A 184 -0.73 11.24 -23.01
N TYR A 185 0.05 11.75 -23.95
CA TYR A 185 0.09 11.29 -25.34
C TYR A 185 1.38 10.53 -25.71
N ALA A 186 2.31 10.31 -24.76
CA ALA A 186 3.65 9.82 -25.07
C ALA A 186 3.72 8.34 -25.44
N HIS A 187 2.65 7.56 -25.26
CA HIS A 187 2.66 6.15 -25.58
C HIS A 187 2.00 5.91 -26.91
N GLY A 188 2.88 5.85 -27.94
CA GLY A 188 2.52 5.65 -29.34
C GLY A 188 1.83 4.32 -29.62
N GLU A 189 1.20 4.30 -30.75
CA GLU A 189 0.64 3.27 -31.57
C GLU A 189 0.93 1.82 -31.12
N GLY A 190 0.02 1.20 -30.41
CA GLY A 190 0.10 -0.22 -30.04
C GLY A 190 -0.49 -0.57 -28.69
N ASP A 191 -0.47 0.31 -27.75
CA ASP A 191 -1.17 0.12 -26.48
C ASP A 191 -2.50 0.88 -26.59
N HIS A 192 -3.58 0.11 -26.69
CA HIS A 192 -4.94 0.54 -26.96
C HIS A 192 -5.24 1.97 -26.46
N GLN A 193 -5.34 2.86 -27.44
CA GLN A 193 -5.60 4.29 -27.35
C GLN A 193 -6.64 4.61 -26.28
N GLN A 194 -6.18 4.93 -25.09
CA GLN A 194 -6.99 5.73 -24.20
C GLN A 194 -6.52 7.16 -24.41
N GLY A 195 -7.30 7.91 -25.17
CA GLY A 195 -7.15 9.36 -25.22
C GLY A 195 -7.11 9.93 -23.80
N PRO A 196 -6.64 11.17 -23.62
CA PRO A 196 -6.55 11.78 -22.30
C PRO A 196 -7.88 11.65 -21.61
N LEU A 197 -7.88 11.11 -20.39
CA LEU A 197 -9.07 11.13 -19.57
C LEU A 197 -9.52 12.59 -19.46
N VAL A 198 -10.75 12.85 -19.87
CA VAL A 198 -11.30 14.20 -19.87
C VAL A 198 -11.26 14.75 -18.44
N GLY A 199 -10.50 15.81 -18.19
CA GLY A 199 -10.54 16.54 -16.92
C GLY A 199 -9.22 16.78 -16.19
N THR A 200 -8.16 16.00 -16.43
CA THR A 200 -6.81 16.35 -15.88
C THR A 200 -5.70 16.00 -16.87
N LYS A 201 -4.70 16.90 -16.91
CA LYS A 201 -3.44 16.66 -17.62
C LYS A 201 -2.34 16.08 -16.71
N HIS A 202 -2.69 15.76 -15.46
CA HIS A 202 -1.69 15.40 -14.45
C HIS A 202 -1.64 13.90 -14.25
N PRO A 203 -0.44 13.33 -14.08
CA PRO A 203 -0.28 11.91 -13.78
C PRO A 203 -0.83 11.59 -12.39
N ILE A 204 -1.15 10.31 -12.17
CA ILE A 204 -1.77 9.86 -10.92
C ILE A 204 -0.90 10.15 -9.69
N ALA A 205 0.43 10.06 -9.80
CA ALA A 205 1.35 10.41 -8.71
C ALA A 205 1.26 11.88 -8.30
N TYR A 206 1.07 12.79 -9.27
CA TYR A 206 0.83 14.21 -8.97
C TYR A 206 -0.50 14.41 -8.24
N VAL A 207 -1.56 13.77 -8.72
CA VAL A 207 -2.90 13.86 -8.10
C VAL A 207 -2.87 13.36 -6.66
N MET A 208 -2.21 12.23 -6.41
CA MET A 208 -2.00 11.71 -5.05
C MET A 208 -1.23 12.69 -4.17
N ALA A 209 -0.19 13.33 -4.70
CA ALA A 209 0.58 14.33 -3.96
C ALA A 209 -0.24 15.56 -3.59
N GLN A 210 -1.19 15.97 -4.42
CA GLN A 210 -2.06 17.12 -4.11
C GLN A 210 -3.16 16.76 -3.11
N LYS A 211 -3.69 15.55 -3.18
CA LYS A 211 -4.79 15.09 -2.34
C LYS A 211 -4.36 14.75 -0.91
N PHE A 212 -3.24 14.03 -0.77
CA PHE A 212 -2.80 13.50 0.52
C PHE A 212 -1.58 14.26 1.06
N LYS A 213 -1.49 14.37 2.38
CA LYS A 213 -0.43 15.13 3.06
C LYS A 213 0.91 14.38 3.13
N PHE A 214 1.20 13.50 2.20
CA PHE A 214 2.52 12.86 2.13
C PHE A 214 3.63 13.91 2.05
N TYR A 215 4.80 13.59 2.62
CA TYR A 215 6.00 14.41 2.42
C TYR A 215 6.35 14.52 0.94
N GLY A 216 6.22 13.42 0.21
CA GLY A 216 6.33 13.37 -1.24
C GLY A 216 5.73 12.11 -1.82
N VAL A 217 5.39 12.17 -3.11
CA VAL A 217 4.91 11.03 -3.90
C VAL A 217 5.90 10.80 -5.02
N ARG A 218 6.47 9.60 -5.08
CA ARG A 218 7.49 9.19 -6.03
C ARG A 218 6.90 8.26 -7.07
N GLY A 219 7.10 8.57 -8.35
CA GLY A 219 6.71 7.75 -9.49
C GLY A 219 7.71 7.87 -10.63
N THR A 220 7.47 7.21 -11.75
CA THR A 220 8.30 7.30 -12.97
C THR A 220 7.47 7.61 -14.19
N ALA A 221 8.08 8.23 -15.20
CA ALA A 221 7.48 8.38 -16.53
C ALA A 221 7.63 7.13 -17.40
N GLU A 222 8.48 6.19 -16.98
CA GLU A 222 8.78 4.95 -17.70
C GLU A 222 8.02 3.77 -17.09
N SER A 223 8.10 2.62 -17.74
CA SER A 223 7.69 1.37 -17.13
C SER A 223 8.51 1.07 -15.89
N VAL A 224 7.90 0.43 -14.92
CA VAL A 224 8.62 -0.09 -13.74
C VAL A 224 8.98 -1.53 -14.04
N ASN A 225 10.27 -1.79 -14.08
CA ASN A 225 10.82 -3.12 -14.25
C ASN A 225 11.26 -3.66 -12.88
N TYR A 226 11.17 -4.97 -12.78
CA TYR A 226 11.81 -5.77 -11.75
C TYR A 226 12.73 -6.72 -12.48
N HIS A 227 13.95 -6.94 -12.01
CA HIS A 227 14.80 -7.95 -12.59
C HIS A 227 14.08 -9.29 -12.52
N SER A 228 13.62 -9.78 -13.67
CA SER A 228 12.92 -11.04 -13.74
C SER A 228 13.92 -12.17 -14.00
N PHE A 229 13.62 -13.32 -13.42
CA PHE A 229 14.33 -14.58 -13.60
C PHE A 229 14.52 -15.00 -15.10
N TRP A 230 13.78 -14.41 -16.02
CA TRP A 230 13.73 -14.84 -17.42
C TRP A 230 14.61 -14.06 -18.39
N THR A 231 15.19 -12.94 -18.02
CA THR A 231 15.95 -12.09 -18.94
C THR A 231 17.48 -12.22 -18.83
N ASP A 232 17.98 -12.80 -17.73
CA ASP A 232 19.41 -13.05 -17.58
C ASP A 232 19.66 -14.52 -17.21
N PHE A 233 20.33 -15.25 -18.09
CA PHE A 233 20.78 -16.63 -17.87
C PHE A 233 21.83 -16.76 -16.74
N THR A 234 22.25 -15.69 -16.15
CA THR A 234 23.02 -15.63 -14.93
C THR A 234 22.06 -15.47 -13.75
N LEU A 235 21.79 -16.56 -13.06
CA LEU A 235 20.98 -16.60 -11.84
C LEU A 235 21.28 -15.43 -10.91
N PRO A 236 20.41 -14.43 -10.78
CA PRO A 236 20.59 -13.48 -9.71
C PRO A 236 20.14 -14.16 -8.42
N THR A 237 21.10 -14.66 -7.69
CA THR A 237 20.91 -15.23 -6.35
C THR A 237 20.67 -14.15 -5.28
N SER A 238 20.56 -12.89 -5.66
CA SER A 238 20.41 -11.78 -4.72
C SER A 238 19.00 -11.20 -4.71
N LYS A 239 18.50 -10.92 -3.50
CA LYS A 239 17.24 -10.18 -3.27
C LYS A 239 17.21 -8.80 -3.96
N ASP A 240 18.36 -8.29 -4.40
CA ASP A 240 18.49 -7.02 -5.12
C ASP A 240 17.83 -7.06 -6.51
N SER A 241 17.69 -8.25 -7.10
CA SER A 241 17.06 -8.43 -8.41
C SER A 241 15.55 -8.13 -8.42
N MET A 242 14.88 -8.10 -7.28
CA MET A 242 13.44 -7.81 -7.17
C MET A 242 13.13 -6.37 -6.78
N ARG A 243 14.11 -5.48 -6.77
CA ARG A 243 13.88 -4.06 -6.50
C ARG A 243 13.36 -3.35 -7.75
N PRO A 244 12.32 -2.50 -7.59
CA PRO A 244 11.78 -1.76 -8.73
C PRO A 244 12.76 -0.71 -9.25
N TYR A 245 12.91 -0.63 -10.56
CA TYR A 245 13.67 0.42 -11.22
C TYR A 245 12.94 0.91 -12.49
N PRO A 246 13.11 2.19 -12.87
CA PRO A 246 12.55 2.69 -14.12
C PRO A 246 13.26 2.06 -15.33
N ALA A 247 12.47 1.63 -16.33
CA ALA A 247 13.00 1.11 -17.58
C ALA A 247 13.78 2.17 -18.37
N ASN A 248 14.55 1.73 -19.37
CA ASN A 248 15.19 2.60 -20.35
C ASN A 248 16.07 3.73 -19.78
N GLY A 249 16.69 3.53 -18.61
CA GLY A 249 17.47 4.56 -17.95
C GLY A 249 16.65 5.74 -17.40
N GLY A 250 15.34 5.56 -17.29
CA GLY A 250 14.43 6.55 -16.73
C GLY A 250 14.75 6.92 -15.29
N LYS A 251 14.17 8.01 -14.83
CA LYS A 251 14.41 8.53 -13.49
C LYS A 251 13.11 8.55 -12.68
N TRP A 252 13.26 8.37 -11.37
CA TRP A 252 12.18 8.62 -10.45
C TRP A 252 11.92 10.12 -10.33
N LYS A 253 10.65 10.53 -10.43
CA LYS A 253 10.17 11.89 -10.17
C LYS A 253 9.48 11.94 -8.81
N VAL A 254 9.61 13.08 -8.13
CA VAL A 254 8.94 13.29 -6.83
C VAL A 254 8.06 14.53 -6.93
N PHE A 255 6.79 14.33 -6.61
CA PHE A 255 5.82 15.40 -6.44
C PHE A 255 5.61 15.68 -4.96
N TYR A 256 5.41 16.92 -4.60
CA TYR A 256 5.29 17.34 -3.22
C TYR A 256 3.95 18.03 -2.98
N ASN A 257 3.36 17.77 -1.82
CA ASN A 257 2.20 18.53 -1.41
C ASN A 257 2.64 19.88 -0.83
N PRO A 258 2.19 21.01 -1.42
CA PRO A 258 2.52 22.34 -0.89
C PRO A 258 1.91 22.59 0.49
N ASN A 259 0.87 21.83 0.85
CA ASN A 259 0.18 21.94 2.14
C ASN A 259 0.74 20.99 3.22
N ASN A 260 1.80 20.22 2.90
CA ASN A 260 2.44 19.39 3.93
C ASN A 260 3.08 20.29 5.01
N PRO A 261 2.76 20.07 6.30
CA PRO A 261 3.20 20.96 7.38
C PRO A 261 4.72 21.07 7.49
N LEU A 262 5.45 19.99 7.30
CA LEU A 262 6.93 19.99 7.38
C LEU A 262 7.61 20.76 6.26
N ARG A 263 6.93 20.97 5.13
CA ARG A 263 7.42 21.79 4.02
C ARG A 263 7.12 23.25 4.21
N ARG A 264 5.98 23.60 4.82
CA ARG A 264 5.64 24.98 5.15
C ARG A 264 6.65 25.58 6.11
N GLU A 265 7.11 24.83 7.11
CA GLU A 265 8.14 25.27 8.06
C GLU A 265 9.49 25.56 7.38
N ARG A 266 9.88 24.76 6.37
CA ARG A 266 11.12 25.01 5.61
C ARG A 266 11.05 26.24 4.72
N ASN A 267 9.89 26.53 4.12
CA ASN A 267 9.70 27.68 3.23
C ASN A 267 9.47 28.98 4.00
N GLY A 268 9.00 28.92 5.25
CA GLY A 268 8.81 30.08 6.13
C GLY A 268 10.08 30.55 6.86
N LYS A 269 11.19 29.82 6.71
CA LYS A 269 12.50 30.14 7.29
C LYS A 269 13.52 30.69 6.27
N ARG A 270 13.06 31.10 5.10
CA ARG A 270 13.88 31.78 4.09
C ARG A 270 13.53 33.26 4.01
#